data_fed81cbb9a14e02962533d62f483f8b6
#
_entry.id   fed81cbb9a14e02962533d62f483f8b6
#
_cell.length_a   1.000
_cell.length_b   1.000
_cell.length_c   1.000
_cell.angle_alpha   90.00
_cell.angle_beta   90.00
_cell.angle_gamma   90.00
#
_symmetry.space_group_name_H-M   'P 1'
#
loop_
_entity.id
_entity.type
_entity.pdbx_description
1 polymer ?
#
loop_
_entity_poly.entity_id
_entity_poly.type
_entity_poly.pdbx_seq_one_letter_code
_entity_poly.pdbx_strand_id
1 'polypeptide(L)'
;MHAPIIFKILGVLLMLFSLLGNLPPIFVSLLYGDGMAMAFFYSLMIIGSTGLLLLIFTARTRKELGTKDGFIVVTLFWAVLGTAGCLPFLLSPAIELSVTDAVFESLSGLTTTGATVISGLDSLPKSILFYRQLLQWLGGLGIIVXAMALLPMLGIGGMQLYRAESPGPLKDSKLVPRLAETAKALWYIYLSLTAVCALAYWAVGMEFFDAVSHSLTTVAIGGFSTHDASLGYFNNPAVDTVAIVFMFIAGINFALHFTAWQRRNGRHYLLDPELLFYSFILISVSIITVIVLHFSGVYASVSESITKGVFQVVSIATTTGFTTADFSSWPLFLPYMLLYAAIIGACAGSTGGGMKMIRILLIFKQGFRXVQRLIHPKAIIPIKLGGNVVSDRVIESVWGFFAVYVMAFMVMLLALLATGLDIITAFSAVGACINNLGPGLAGVAETYGHLPVTAKWILCFAMLLGRLEVFTLLVLFTPMFWRR
;
A
#
# COMPACT_ATOMS: atom_id res chain seq x y z
N MET A 1 2.35 -0.71 -29.66
CA MET A 1 3.02 -1.22 -28.47
C MET A 1 4.43 -1.69 -28.82
N HIS A 2 5.35 -1.51 -27.87
CA HIS A 2 6.76 -1.82 -28.11
C HIS A 2 7.19 -2.93 -27.15
N ALA A 3 6.80 -4.17 -27.48
CA ALA A 3 7.07 -5.30 -26.60
C ALA A 3 8.55 -5.44 -26.19
N PRO A 4 9.52 -5.24 -27.10
CA PRO A 4 10.92 -5.39 -26.68
C PRO A 4 11.34 -4.44 -25.56
N ILE A 5 10.88 -3.17 -25.58
CA ILE A 5 11.28 -2.25 -24.52
C ILE A 5 10.61 -2.63 -23.19
N ILE A 6 9.39 -3.15 -23.25
CA ILE A 6 8.70 -3.63 -22.06
C ILE A 6 9.48 -4.78 -21.43
N PHE A 7 9.90 -5.77 -22.24
CA PHE A 7 10.68 -6.89 -21.73
C PHE A 7 12.05 -6.46 -21.23
N LYS A 8 12.65 -5.44 -21.85
CA LYS A 8 13.93 -4.93 -21.38
C LYS A 8 13.78 -4.34 -19.98
N ILE A 9 12.75 -3.50 -19.79
CA ILE A 9 12.50 -2.90 -18.49
C ILE A 9 12.19 -3.98 -17.45
N LEU A 10 11.38 -4.96 -17.82
CA LEU A 10 11.07 -6.08 -16.93
C LEU A 10 12.32 -6.82 -16.53
N GLY A 11 13.24 -7.06 -17.48
CA GLY A 11 14.50 -7.71 -17.18
C GLY A 11 15.32 -6.94 -16.17
N VAL A 12 15.41 -5.60 -16.31
CA VAL A 12 16.12 -4.76 -15.35
C VAL A 12 15.45 -4.87 -13.97
N LEU A 13 14.13 -4.80 -13.94
CA LEU A 13 13.39 -4.86 -12.67
C LEU A 13 13.58 -6.21 -11.99
N LEU A 14 13.57 -7.32 -12.76
CA LEU A 14 13.79 -8.64 -12.18
C LEU A 14 15.19 -8.77 -11.61
N MET A 15 16.20 -8.24 -12.33
CA MET A 15 17.56 -8.30 -11.81
C MET A 15 17.70 -7.48 -10.51
N LEU A 16 17.14 -6.28 -10.51
CA LEU A 16 17.20 -5.46 -9.30
C LEU A 16 16.45 -6.13 -8.16
N PHE A 17 15.28 -6.70 -8.44
CA PHE A 17 14.50 -7.37 -7.42
C PHE A 17 15.22 -8.60 -6.88
N SER A 18 15.90 -9.35 -7.77
CA SER A 18 16.64 -10.53 -7.31
C SER A 18 17.73 -10.16 -6.34
N LEU A 19 18.42 -9.05 -6.61
CA LEU A 19 19.50 -8.59 -5.74
C LEU A 19 18.97 -7.97 -4.45
N LEU A 20 18.06 -7.01 -4.58
CA LEU A 20 17.55 -6.27 -3.42
C LEU A 20 16.68 -7.13 -2.52
N GLY A 21 15.98 -8.10 -3.08
CA GLY A 21 15.10 -8.96 -2.32
C GLY A 21 15.77 -10.15 -1.67
N ASN A 22 16.92 -10.59 -2.17
CA ASN A 22 17.56 -11.81 -1.67
C ASN A 22 18.88 -11.58 -0.96
N LEU A 23 19.67 -10.57 -1.35
CA LEU A 23 20.97 -10.37 -0.69
C LEU A 23 20.81 -9.99 0.79
N PRO A 24 19.94 -9.05 1.17
CA PRO A 24 19.80 -8.75 2.60
C PRO A 24 19.30 -9.95 3.43
N PRO A 25 18.31 -10.74 2.96
CA PRO A 25 17.95 -11.95 3.72
C PRO A 25 19.09 -12.97 3.81
N ILE A 26 19.94 -13.10 2.77
CA ILE A 26 21.09 -13.99 2.84
C ILE A 26 22.01 -13.52 3.97
N PHE A 27 22.26 -12.20 4.05
CA PHE A 27 23.09 -11.65 5.11
C PHE A 27 22.48 -11.92 6.48
N VAL A 28 21.16 -11.74 6.63
CA VAL A 28 20.47 -12.01 7.89
C VAL A 28 20.58 -13.50 8.25
N SER A 29 20.42 -14.38 7.25
CA SER A 29 20.50 -15.81 7.49
C SER A 29 21.88 -16.22 7.96
N LEU A 30 22.92 -15.66 7.36
CA LEU A 30 24.29 -15.97 7.78
C LEU A 30 24.58 -15.39 9.15
N LEU A 31 24.06 -14.22 9.46
CA LEU A 31 24.27 -13.58 10.74
C LEU A 31 23.66 -14.38 11.89
N TYR A 32 22.45 -14.91 11.70
CA TYR A 32 21.73 -15.64 12.73
C TYR A 32 21.86 -17.16 12.62
N GLY A 33 22.52 -17.65 11.55
CA GLY A 33 22.74 -19.10 11.40
C GLY A 33 21.47 -19.91 11.29
N ASP A 34 20.44 -19.40 10.60
CA ASP A 34 19.13 -20.04 10.58
C ASP A 34 18.92 -21.02 9.43
N GLY A 35 19.93 -21.24 8.58
CA GLY A 35 19.86 -22.26 7.54
C GLY A 35 19.06 -21.89 6.30
N MET A 36 18.71 -20.63 6.13
CA MET A 36 17.89 -20.21 5.00
C MET A 36 18.68 -19.63 3.81
N ALA A 37 20.01 -19.47 3.99
CA ALA A 37 20.79 -18.75 2.98
C ALA A 37 20.70 -19.39 1.60
N MET A 38 20.67 -20.72 1.50
CA MET A 38 20.62 -21.39 0.20
C MET A 38 19.29 -21.16 -0.51
N ALA A 39 18.17 -21.11 0.25
CA ALA A 39 16.87 -20.84 -0.36
C ALA A 39 16.88 -19.47 -1.03
N PHE A 40 17.40 -18.45 -0.33
CA PHE A 40 17.50 -17.13 -0.93
C PHE A 40 18.49 -17.06 -2.07
N PHE A 41 19.59 -17.81 -1.98
CA PHE A 41 20.56 -17.85 -3.05
C PHE A 41 19.96 -18.47 -4.32
N TYR A 42 19.22 -19.57 -4.19
CA TYR A 42 18.55 -20.17 -5.35
C TYR A 42 17.51 -19.22 -5.94
N SER A 43 16.76 -18.54 -5.09
CA SER A 43 15.79 -17.54 -5.55
C SER A 43 16.49 -16.44 -6.35
N LEU A 44 17.62 -15.94 -5.82
CA LEU A 44 18.41 -14.92 -6.50
C LEU A 44 18.87 -15.40 -7.88
N MET A 45 19.36 -16.64 -7.95
CA MET A 45 19.84 -17.17 -9.22
C MET A 45 18.71 -17.36 -10.23
N ILE A 46 17.57 -17.85 -9.79
CA ILE A 46 16.44 -18.09 -10.70
C ILE A 46 15.90 -16.77 -11.24
N ILE A 47 15.61 -15.84 -10.36
CA ILE A 47 15.02 -14.54 -10.75
C ILE A 47 16.04 -13.72 -11.54
N GLY A 48 17.28 -13.70 -11.05
CA GLY A 48 18.34 -12.95 -11.71
C GLY A 48 18.66 -13.48 -13.09
N SER A 49 18.69 -14.81 -13.25
CA SER A 49 18.92 -15.43 -14.56
C SER A 49 17.79 -15.09 -15.53
N THR A 50 16.56 -15.14 -15.06
CA THR A 50 15.41 -14.79 -15.90
C THR A 50 15.52 -13.34 -16.37
N GLY A 51 15.85 -12.42 -15.45
CA GLY A 51 16.03 -11.03 -15.81
C GLY A 51 17.17 -10.81 -16.76
N LEU A 52 18.29 -11.50 -16.54
CA LEU A 52 19.46 -11.38 -17.41
C LEU A 52 19.16 -11.89 -18.83
N LEU A 53 18.43 -13.01 -18.94
CA LEU A 53 18.04 -13.51 -20.25
C LEU A 53 17.16 -12.51 -20.99
N LEU A 54 16.21 -11.90 -20.30
CA LEU A 54 15.38 -10.87 -20.93
C LEU A 54 16.22 -9.70 -21.42
N LEU A 55 17.20 -9.29 -20.62
CA LEU A 55 18.08 -8.19 -21.01
C LEU A 55 18.94 -8.55 -22.21
N ILE A 56 19.48 -9.78 -22.25
CA ILE A 56 20.32 -10.22 -23.35
C ILE A 56 19.53 -10.21 -24.66
N PHE A 57 18.29 -10.75 -24.62
CA PHE A 57 17.47 -10.84 -25.82
C PHE A 57 16.93 -9.49 -26.28
N THR A 58 16.93 -8.47 -25.42
CA THR A 58 16.43 -7.14 -25.77
C THR A 58 17.51 -6.07 -25.70
N ALA A 59 18.79 -6.47 -25.69
CA ALA A 59 19.90 -5.53 -25.47
C ALA A 59 20.00 -4.44 -26.53
N ARG A 60 19.60 -4.75 -27.75
CA ARG A 60 19.71 -3.80 -28.85
C ARG A 60 18.51 -2.90 -29.02
N THR A 61 17.49 -3.06 -28.17
CA THR A 61 16.29 -2.27 -28.25
C THR A 61 16.58 -0.85 -27.80
N ARG A 62 16.20 0.11 -28.64
CA ARG A 62 16.40 1.55 -28.35
C ARG A 62 15.11 2.36 -28.40
N LYS A 63 13.97 1.72 -28.54
CA LYS A 63 12.70 2.41 -28.62
C LYS A 63 12.34 3.03 -27.28
N GLU A 64 11.66 4.15 -27.33
CA GLU A 64 11.20 4.82 -26.12
C GLU A 64 9.87 4.26 -25.66
N LEU A 65 9.61 4.40 -24.37
CA LEU A 65 8.39 3.91 -23.75
C LEU A 65 7.21 4.81 -24.14
N GLY A 66 6.16 4.22 -24.72
CA GLY A 66 4.93 4.94 -25.02
C GLY A 66 3.97 4.94 -23.84
N THR A 67 2.84 5.65 -23.97
CA THR A 67 1.85 5.74 -22.90
C THR A 67 1.24 4.37 -22.60
N LYS A 68 0.87 3.61 -23.65
CA LYS A 68 0.31 2.28 -23.44
C LYS A 68 1.32 1.34 -22.80
N ASP A 69 2.59 1.47 -23.18
CA ASP A 69 3.65 0.67 -22.61
C ASP A 69 3.78 0.91 -21.11
N GLY A 70 3.56 2.16 -20.67
CA GLY A 70 3.62 2.49 -19.26
C GLY A 70 2.60 1.75 -18.42
N PHE A 71 1.36 1.60 -18.93
CA PHE A 71 0.34 0.82 -18.24
C PHE A 71 0.79 -0.62 -18.05
N ILE A 72 1.38 -1.19 -19.11
CA ILE A 72 1.85 -2.59 -19.06
C ILE A 72 3.01 -2.73 -18.09
N VAL A 73 3.98 -1.80 -18.14
CA VAL A 73 5.15 -1.87 -17.26
C VAL A 73 4.75 -1.80 -15.79
N VAL A 74 3.85 -0.88 -15.43
CA VAL A 74 3.41 -0.75 -14.04
C VAL A 74 2.70 -2.04 -13.60
N THR A 75 1.83 -2.57 -14.44
CA THR A 75 1.13 -3.81 -14.13
C THR A 75 2.10 -4.96 -13.94
N LEU A 76 3.08 -5.09 -14.83
CA LEU A 76 4.06 -6.16 -14.74
C LEU A 76 4.96 -5.99 -13.52
N PHE A 77 5.27 -4.77 -13.13
CA PHE A 77 6.04 -4.56 -11.91
C PHE A 77 5.35 -5.27 -10.73
N TRP A 78 4.07 -4.99 -10.52
CA TRP A 78 3.37 -5.57 -9.38
C TRP A 78 3.08 -7.05 -9.55
N ALA A 79 2.60 -7.46 -10.74
CA ALA A 79 2.17 -8.83 -10.94
C ALA A 79 3.36 -9.79 -11.04
N VAL A 80 4.37 -9.45 -11.83
CA VAL A 80 5.49 -10.35 -12.05
C VAL A 80 6.42 -10.37 -10.84
N LEU A 81 6.79 -9.22 -10.31
CA LEU A 81 7.67 -9.20 -9.14
C LEU A 81 6.96 -9.75 -7.91
N GLY A 82 5.67 -9.44 -7.76
CA GLY A 82 4.89 -9.97 -6.65
C GLY A 82 4.77 -11.48 -6.70
N THR A 83 4.67 -12.05 -7.89
CA THR A 83 4.63 -13.51 -8.05
C THR A 83 6.02 -14.11 -7.87
N ALA A 84 7.04 -13.50 -8.47
CA ALA A 84 8.41 -14.02 -8.37
C ALA A 84 8.90 -14.07 -6.93
N GLY A 85 8.44 -13.16 -6.09
CA GLY A 85 8.83 -13.12 -4.69
C GLY A 85 8.37 -14.35 -3.89
N CYS A 86 7.55 -15.21 -4.45
CA CYS A 86 7.13 -16.44 -3.77
C CYS A 86 8.25 -17.46 -3.63
N LEU A 87 9.33 -17.34 -4.42
CA LEU A 87 10.36 -18.37 -4.46
C LEU A 87 11.01 -18.66 -3.12
N PRO A 88 11.41 -17.67 -2.31
CA PRO A 88 11.98 -18.02 -1.00
C PRO A 88 11.01 -18.78 -0.11
N PHE A 89 9.71 -18.50 -0.21
CA PHE A 89 8.71 -19.24 0.56
C PHE A 89 8.60 -20.69 0.07
N LEU A 90 8.67 -20.90 -1.24
CA LEU A 90 8.58 -22.27 -1.80
C LEU A 90 9.84 -23.07 -1.56
N LEU A 91 11.01 -22.43 -1.58
CA LEU A 91 12.29 -23.10 -1.44
C LEU A 91 12.72 -23.27 0.00
N SER A 92 12.00 -22.67 0.94
CA SER A 92 12.37 -22.70 2.36
C SER A 92 12.24 -24.09 2.95
N PRO A 93 13.28 -24.59 3.66
CA PRO A 93 13.13 -25.83 4.40
C PRO A 93 12.34 -25.67 5.71
N ALA A 94 12.10 -24.43 6.15
CA ALA A 94 11.48 -24.17 7.44
C ALA A 94 9.96 -24.04 7.35
N ILE A 95 9.40 -23.74 6.16
CA ILE A 95 7.96 -23.60 6.00
C ILE A 95 7.52 -24.45 4.82
N GLU A 96 6.37 -25.08 4.95
CA GLU A 96 5.74 -25.77 3.84
C GLU A 96 4.53 -24.98 3.40
N LEU A 97 4.64 -24.28 2.28
CA LEU A 97 3.52 -23.53 1.71
C LEU A 97 3.20 -24.08 0.32
N SER A 98 1.91 -24.15 0.02
CA SER A 98 1.48 -24.43 -1.35
C SER A 98 1.88 -23.26 -2.26
N VAL A 99 1.83 -23.49 -3.57
CA VAL A 99 2.09 -22.43 -4.53
C VAL A 99 1.12 -21.27 -4.31
N THR A 100 -0.16 -21.57 -4.10
CA THR A 100 -1.16 -20.53 -3.84
C THR A 100 -0.79 -19.70 -2.63
N ASP A 101 -0.45 -20.33 -1.53
CA ASP A 101 -0.11 -19.62 -0.30
C ASP A 101 1.18 -18.83 -0.45
N ALA A 102 2.18 -19.37 -1.13
CA ALA A 102 3.43 -18.65 -1.34
C ALA A 102 3.22 -17.41 -2.20
N VAL A 103 2.42 -17.51 -3.25
CA VAL A 103 2.11 -16.36 -4.10
C VAL A 103 1.27 -15.34 -3.33
N PHE A 104 0.30 -15.81 -2.55
CA PHE A 104 -0.52 -14.92 -1.73
C PHE A 104 0.36 -14.10 -0.77
N GLU A 105 1.26 -14.77 -0.06
CA GLU A 105 2.13 -14.10 0.91
C GLU A 105 3.05 -13.09 0.21
N SER A 106 3.61 -13.49 -0.93
CA SER A 106 4.50 -12.60 -1.67
C SER A 106 3.76 -11.38 -2.23
N LEU A 107 2.60 -11.60 -2.84
CA LEU A 107 1.80 -10.47 -3.35
C LEU A 107 1.35 -9.55 -2.23
N SER A 108 0.90 -10.14 -1.11
CA SER A 108 0.52 -9.33 0.04
C SER A 108 1.70 -8.53 0.56
N GLY A 109 2.88 -9.11 0.54
CA GLY A 109 4.08 -8.39 0.92
C GLY A 109 4.38 -7.24 -0.03
N LEU A 110 4.56 -7.55 -1.29
CA LEU A 110 4.99 -6.53 -2.25
C LEU A 110 3.94 -5.43 -2.47
N THR A 111 2.64 -5.79 -2.47
CA THR A 111 1.59 -4.77 -2.59
C THR A 111 1.36 -4.02 -1.28
N THR A 112 2.13 -4.31 -0.25
CA THR A 112 2.04 -3.72 1.09
C THR A 112 0.66 -3.91 1.72
N THR A 113 -0.01 -5.02 1.38
CA THR A 113 -1.33 -5.32 1.93
C THR A 113 -1.23 -5.80 3.37
N GLY A 114 -0.39 -6.80 3.62
CA GLY A 114 -0.22 -7.30 4.97
C GLY A 114 -1.13 -8.44 5.37
N ALA A 115 -1.96 -8.93 4.46
CA ALA A 115 -2.74 -10.16 4.70
C ALA A 115 -1.78 -11.34 4.70
N THR A 116 -1.95 -12.29 5.62
CA THR A 116 -0.99 -13.37 5.75
C THR A 116 -1.67 -14.72 5.81
N VAL A 117 -1.01 -15.72 5.20
CA VAL A 117 -1.39 -17.13 5.33
C VAL A 117 -0.44 -17.89 6.24
N ILE A 118 0.56 -17.21 6.80
CA ILE A 118 1.56 -17.83 7.66
C ILE A 118 1.23 -17.56 9.12
N SER A 119 1.26 -18.60 9.93
CA SER A 119 1.09 -18.51 11.38
C SER A 119 2.34 -19.04 12.08
N GLY A 120 2.47 -18.76 13.36
CA GLY A 120 3.63 -19.21 14.13
C GLY A 120 4.87 -18.43 13.82
N LEU A 121 4.72 -17.14 13.59
CA LEU A 121 5.83 -16.28 13.18
C LEU A 121 6.96 -16.27 14.20
N ASP A 122 6.62 -16.34 15.49
CA ASP A 122 7.63 -16.23 16.55
C ASP A 122 8.65 -17.36 16.50
N SER A 123 8.33 -18.49 15.88
CA SER A 123 9.23 -19.64 15.78
C SER A 123 9.93 -19.77 14.44
N LEU A 124 9.67 -18.86 13.51
CA LEU A 124 10.27 -18.96 12.16
C LEU A 124 11.68 -18.36 12.11
N PRO A 125 12.48 -18.78 11.13
CA PRO A 125 13.82 -18.19 10.97
C PRO A 125 13.75 -16.67 10.77
N LYS A 126 14.70 -15.97 11.36
CA LYS A 126 14.72 -14.51 11.27
C LYS A 126 14.86 -14.01 9.85
N SER A 127 15.56 -14.74 8.99
CA SER A 127 15.74 -14.29 7.62
C SER A 127 14.43 -14.31 6.83
N ILE A 128 13.57 -15.31 7.06
CA ILE A 128 12.28 -15.35 6.36
C ILE A 128 11.34 -14.27 6.89
N LEU A 129 11.39 -14.02 8.19
CA LEU A 129 10.63 -12.91 8.77
C LEU A 129 11.10 -11.59 8.20
N PHE A 130 12.40 -11.39 8.11
CA PHE A 130 12.98 -10.19 7.53
C PHE A 130 12.59 -10.03 6.05
N TYR A 131 12.57 -11.13 5.32
CA TYR A 131 12.20 -11.11 3.90
C TYR A 131 10.77 -10.58 3.70
N ARG A 132 9.83 -11.04 4.54
CA ARG A 132 8.46 -10.55 4.45
C ARG A 132 8.41 -9.03 4.63
N GLN A 133 9.13 -8.53 5.65
CA GLN A 133 9.19 -7.09 5.92
C GLN A 133 9.87 -6.34 4.78
N LEU A 134 10.92 -6.92 4.22
CA LEU A 134 11.64 -6.31 3.11
C LEU A 134 10.78 -6.22 1.85
N LEU A 135 9.97 -7.25 1.58
CA LEU A 135 9.04 -7.21 0.44
C LEU A 135 8.14 -5.97 0.55
N GLN A 136 7.62 -5.73 1.74
CA GLN A 136 6.75 -4.57 1.95
C GLN A 136 7.51 -3.27 1.75
N TRP A 137 8.74 -3.21 2.22
CA TRP A 137 9.55 -2.01 2.05
C TRP A 137 9.85 -1.71 0.60
N LEU A 138 10.18 -2.75 -0.17
CA LEU A 138 10.42 -2.60 -1.60
C LEU A 138 9.13 -2.21 -2.32
N GLY A 139 8.00 -2.77 -1.90
CA GLY A 139 6.72 -2.40 -2.45
C GLY A 139 6.36 -0.94 -2.19
N GLY A 140 6.64 -0.47 -0.97
CA GLY A 140 6.41 0.93 -0.63
C GLY A 140 7.23 1.87 -1.48
N LEU A 141 8.49 1.51 -1.73
CA LEU A 141 9.33 2.27 -2.64
C LEU A 141 8.73 2.31 -4.05
N GLY A 142 8.26 1.16 -4.51
CA GLY A 142 7.60 1.07 -5.82
C GLY A 142 6.36 1.97 -5.90
N ILE A 143 5.57 2.01 -4.83
CA ILE A 143 4.39 2.86 -4.78
C ILE A 143 4.79 4.32 -4.95
N ILE A 144 5.76 4.77 -4.19
CA ILE A 144 6.18 6.17 -4.21
C ILE A 144 6.70 6.53 -5.59
N VAL A 145 7.55 5.72 -6.18
CA VAL A 145 8.11 5.99 -7.50
C VAL A 145 7.05 5.92 -8.60
N UNK A 146 6.37 4.98 -8.40
CA UNK A 146 5.45 4.75 -9.32
C UNK A 146 4.40 5.68 -9.36
N ALA A 147 3.86 5.85 -8.35
CA ALA A 147 2.73 6.74 -8.23
C ALA A 147 3.11 8.20 -8.45
N MET A 148 4.25 8.61 -7.91
CA MET A 148 4.65 10.02 -8.00
C MET A 148 5.29 10.37 -9.34
N ALA A 149 5.94 9.42 -9.97
CA ALA A 149 6.68 9.71 -11.20
C ALA A 149 5.98 9.23 -12.46
N LEU A 150 5.37 8.05 -12.42
CA LEU A 150 4.82 7.43 -13.63
C LEU A 150 3.32 7.61 -13.79
N LEU A 151 2.52 7.38 -12.75
CA LEU A 151 1.07 7.43 -12.89
C LEU A 151 0.51 8.80 -13.32
N PRO A 152 1.05 9.92 -12.84
CA PRO A 152 0.58 11.20 -13.34
C PRO A 152 0.80 11.40 -14.84
N MET A 153 1.89 10.84 -15.38
CA MET A 153 2.15 10.89 -16.81
C MET A 153 1.10 10.12 -17.60
N LEU A 154 0.56 9.06 -17.00
CA LEU A 154 -0.44 8.24 -17.64
C LEU A 154 -1.84 8.79 -17.45
N GLY A 155 -2.01 9.82 -16.65
CA GLY A 155 -3.29 10.46 -16.41
C GLY A 155 -4.28 9.61 -15.61
N ILE A 156 -3.78 8.85 -14.64
CA ILE A 156 -4.61 7.92 -13.89
C ILE A 156 -5.09 8.54 -12.56
N GLY A 157 -6.39 8.50 -12.36
CA GLY A 157 -7.02 8.81 -11.08
C GLY A 157 -6.77 10.23 -10.61
N GLY A 158 -6.80 10.42 -9.31
CA GLY A 158 -6.63 11.71 -8.67
C GLY A 158 -5.23 12.29 -8.75
N MET A 159 -4.28 11.50 -9.20
CA MET A 159 -2.90 11.98 -9.35
C MET A 159 -2.79 13.10 -10.36
N GLN A 160 -3.77 13.23 -11.23
CA GLN A 160 -3.81 14.33 -12.19
C GLN A 160 -3.86 15.69 -11.53
N LEU A 161 -4.36 15.78 -10.30
CA LEU A 161 -4.41 17.03 -9.59
C LEU A 161 -3.01 17.59 -9.33
N TYR A 162 -2.10 16.75 -8.91
CA TYR A 162 -0.74 17.18 -8.63
C TYR A 162 0.03 17.47 -9.90
N ARG A 163 -0.31 16.74 -10.96
CA ARG A 163 0.28 16.95 -12.26
C ARG A 163 -0.09 18.33 -12.81
N ALA A 164 -1.35 18.74 -12.61
CA ALA A 164 -1.81 20.04 -13.07
C ALA A 164 -1.15 21.19 -12.33
N GLU A 165 -0.78 20.98 -11.08
CA GLU A 165 -0.10 21.99 -10.28
C GLU A 165 1.39 22.04 -10.52
N SER A 166 1.93 20.98 -11.07
CA SER A 166 3.35 20.90 -11.40
C SER A 166 3.52 21.47 -12.80
N PRO A 167 4.09 22.63 -12.96
CA PRO A 167 4.22 23.20 -14.31
C PRO A 167 5.34 22.54 -15.07
N GLY A 168 5.59 21.32 -14.83
CA GLY A 168 6.57 20.60 -15.60
C GLY A 168 5.94 20.23 -16.91
N PRO A 169 6.41 20.72 -18.01
CA PRO A 169 5.86 20.28 -19.27
C PRO A 169 6.23 18.84 -19.47
N LEU A 170 5.23 18.01 -19.49
CA LEU A 170 5.40 16.62 -19.83
C LEU A 170 5.86 16.47 -21.27
N LYS A 171 5.81 17.54 -22.00
CA LYS A 171 6.31 17.60 -23.36
C LYS A 171 7.79 17.93 -23.44
N ASP A 172 8.39 18.22 -22.28
CA ASP A 172 9.78 18.60 -22.23
C ASP A 172 10.69 17.40 -22.47
N SER A 173 11.72 17.57 -23.25
CA SER A 173 12.73 16.55 -23.48
C SER A 173 13.50 16.23 -22.20
N LYS A 174 13.40 17.07 -21.18
CA LYS A 174 14.05 16.86 -19.89
C LYS A 174 13.20 16.06 -18.90
N LEU A 175 12.10 15.48 -19.36
CA LEU A 175 11.20 14.74 -18.48
C LEU A 175 11.90 13.55 -17.80
N VAL A 176 12.62 12.76 -18.58
CA VAL A 176 13.27 11.56 -18.03
C VAL A 176 14.34 11.93 -16.97
N PRO A 177 15.22 12.90 -17.21
CA PRO A 177 16.15 13.33 -16.15
C PRO A 177 15.45 13.88 -14.92
N ARG A 178 14.35 14.62 -15.09
CA ARG A 178 13.58 15.14 -13.96
C ARG A 178 12.97 14.02 -13.14
N LEU A 179 12.41 13.01 -13.83
CA LEU A 179 11.84 11.85 -13.14
C LEU A 179 12.90 11.12 -12.35
N ALA A 180 14.09 10.96 -12.91
CA ALA A 180 15.20 10.29 -12.23
C ALA A 180 15.61 11.07 -10.98
N GLU A 181 15.70 12.39 -11.06
CA GLU A 181 16.07 13.23 -9.92
C GLU A 181 15.00 13.19 -8.84
N THR A 182 13.73 13.25 -9.24
CA THR A 182 12.65 13.17 -8.29
C THR A 182 12.62 11.81 -7.60
N ALA A 183 12.79 10.74 -8.35
CA ALA A 183 12.82 9.39 -7.78
C ALA A 183 13.97 9.25 -6.79
N LYS A 184 15.13 9.81 -7.10
CA LYS A 184 16.29 9.78 -6.21
C LYS A 184 16.01 10.53 -4.91
N ALA A 185 15.38 11.70 -5.00
CA ALA A 185 15.03 12.48 -3.82
C ALA A 185 14.01 11.74 -2.96
N LEU A 186 13.01 11.14 -3.59
CA LEU A 186 11.99 10.36 -2.87
C LEU A 186 12.62 9.15 -2.19
N TRP A 187 13.58 8.52 -2.85
CA TRP A 187 14.34 7.41 -2.27
C TRP A 187 15.05 7.85 -1.00
N TYR A 188 15.73 9.00 -1.04
CA TYR A 188 16.43 9.48 0.15
C TYR A 188 15.47 9.81 1.29
N ILE A 189 14.31 10.39 0.97
CA ILE A 189 13.29 10.69 1.98
C ILE A 189 12.78 9.39 2.61
N TYR A 190 12.46 8.41 1.77
CA TYR A 190 11.94 7.12 2.22
C TYR A 190 12.96 6.40 3.11
N LEU A 191 14.20 6.37 2.65
CA LEU A 191 15.28 5.74 3.42
C LEU A 191 15.50 6.46 4.74
N SER A 192 15.50 7.80 4.73
CA SER A 192 15.68 8.58 5.95
C SER A 192 14.57 8.35 6.95
N LEU A 193 13.32 8.34 6.48
CA LEU A 193 12.19 8.04 7.35
C LEU A 193 12.31 6.66 7.96
N THR A 194 12.72 5.68 7.16
CA THR A 194 12.90 4.31 7.65
C THR A 194 13.99 4.25 8.71
N ALA A 195 15.12 4.92 8.47
CA ALA A 195 16.21 4.92 9.42
C ALA A 195 15.81 5.57 10.73
N VAL A 196 15.13 6.72 10.67
CA VAL A 196 14.69 7.41 11.88
C VAL A 196 13.65 6.56 12.64
N CYS A 197 12.77 5.91 11.90
CA CYS A 197 11.78 5.01 12.51
C CYS A 197 12.46 3.85 13.23
N ALA A 198 13.46 3.24 12.60
CA ALA A 198 14.20 2.14 13.23
C ALA A 198 14.90 2.60 14.50
N LEU A 199 15.54 3.76 14.45
CA LEU A 199 16.19 4.32 15.63
C LEU A 199 15.19 4.62 16.74
N ALA A 200 14.03 5.13 16.39
CA ALA A 200 12.98 5.42 17.39
C ALA A 200 12.45 4.15 18.02
N TYR A 201 12.19 3.11 17.23
CA TYR A 201 11.75 1.84 17.78
C TYR A 201 12.81 1.24 18.71
N TRP A 202 14.06 1.31 18.30
CA TRP A 202 15.16 0.78 19.11
C TRP A 202 15.28 1.57 20.41
N ALA A 203 15.15 2.88 20.35
CA ALA A 203 15.25 3.73 21.53
C ALA A 203 14.16 3.45 22.56
N VAL A 204 12.96 3.03 22.12
CA VAL A 204 11.85 2.77 23.04
C VAL A 204 11.78 1.31 23.49
N GLY A 205 12.78 0.49 23.16
CA GLY A 205 12.90 -0.83 23.74
C GLY A 205 12.81 -2.03 22.83
N MET A 206 12.58 -1.84 21.54
CA MET A 206 12.63 -2.97 20.61
C MET A 206 14.06 -3.47 20.46
N GLU A 207 14.24 -4.78 20.35
CA GLU A 207 15.52 -5.32 19.93
C GLU A 207 15.87 -4.81 18.54
N PHE A 208 17.15 -4.74 18.24
CA PHE A 208 17.61 -4.15 16.97
C PHE A 208 16.97 -4.81 15.75
N PHE A 209 16.91 -6.15 15.74
CA PHE A 209 16.30 -6.87 14.62
C PHE A 209 14.83 -6.47 14.44
N ASP A 210 14.07 -6.46 15.53
CA ASP A 210 12.66 -6.06 15.45
C ASP A 210 12.51 -4.60 15.10
N ALA A 211 13.40 -3.73 15.59
CA ALA A 211 13.32 -2.30 15.28
C ALA A 211 13.50 -2.06 13.78
N VAL A 212 14.51 -2.69 13.17
CA VAL A 212 14.74 -2.56 11.74
C VAL A 212 13.58 -3.17 10.95
N SER A 213 13.18 -4.39 11.31
CA SER A 213 12.13 -5.09 10.58
C SER A 213 10.81 -4.33 10.61
N HIS A 214 10.41 -3.83 11.78
CA HIS A 214 9.15 -3.11 11.89
C HIS A 214 9.22 -1.71 11.27
N SER A 215 10.41 -1.09 11.22
CA SER A 215 10.52 0.19 10.54
C SER A 215 10.26 0.04 9.04
N LEU A 216 10.70 -1.08 8.46
CA LEU A 216 10.46 -1.33 7.04
C LEU A 216 8.97 -1.38 6.74
N THR A 217 8.19 -2.06 7.57
CA THR A 217 6.76 -2.20 7.31
C THR A 217 5.92 -1.05 7.82
N THR A 218 6.43 -0.27 8.77
CA THR A 218 5.74 0.93 9.24
C THR A 218 5.76 2.01 8.16
N VAL A 219 6.94 2.31 7.63
CA VAL A 219 7.08 3.37 6.63
C VAL A 219 6.44 2.95 5.30
N ALA A 220 6.47 1.66 4.98
CA ALA A 220 5.79 1.16 3.79
C ALA A 220 4.27 1.06 3.97
N ILE A 221 3.79 1.23 5.20
CA ILE A 221 2.37 1.06 5.51
C ILE A 221 1.91 -0.33 5.08
N GLY A 222 2.67 -1.35 5.48
CA GLY A 222 2.39 -2.72 5.08
C GLY A 222 1.80 -3.61 6.16
N GLY A 223 2.21 -3.40 7.40
CA GLY A 223 1.63 -4.10 8.55
C GLY A 223 2.14 -5.48 8.87
N PHE A 224 3.03 -6.04 8.07
CA PHE A 224 3.65 -7.31 8.43
C PHE A 224 4.49 -7.14 9.69
N SER A 225 4.46 -8.14 10.55
CA SER A 225 5.24 -8.14 11.77
C SER A 225 6.05 -9.43 11.87
N THR A 226 7.05 -9.42 12.71
CA THR A 226 7.83 -10.61 13.02
C THR A 226 7.17 -11.44 14.12
N HIS A 227 6.05 -10.99 14.65
CA HIS A 227 5.32 -11.67 15.71
C HIS A 227 3.87 -11.85 15.34
N ASP A 228 3.27 -12.99 15.72
CA ASP A 228 1.85 -13.23 15.47
C ASP A 228 0.96 -12.19 16.13
N ALA A 229 1.36 -11.67 17.27
CA ALA A 229 0.59 -10.66 17.98
C ALA A 229 0.78 -9.25 17.41
N SER A 230 1.57 -9.12 16.35
CA SER A 230 1.88 -7.83 15.73
C SER A 230 2.53 -6.91 16.76
N LEU A 231 2.27 -5.62 16.72
CA LEU A 231 2.87 -4.70 17.69
C LEU A 231 2.35 -4.89 19.10
N GLY A 232 1.24 -5.60 19.26
CA GLY A 232 0.77 -5.98 20.58
C GLY A 232 1.74 -6.88 21.35
N TYR A 233 2.62 -7.57 20.64
CA TYR A 233 3.65 -8.39 21.25
C TYR A 233 4.49 -7.61 22.26
N PHE A 234 4.80 -6.36 21.96
CA PHE A 234 5.69 -5.56 22.79
C PHE A 234 5.00 -5.01 24.04
N ASN A 235 3.68 -4.87 23.98
CA ASN A 235 2.88 -4.37 25.10
C ASN A 235 3.54 -3.13 25.71
N ASN A 236 3.85 -2.16 24.85
CA ASN A 236 4.64 -0.99 25.23
C ASN A 236 4.03 0.26 24.56
N PRO A 237 3.42 1.14 25.35
CA PRO A 237 2.81 2.35 24.76
C PRO A 237 3.78 3.24 24.00
N ALA A 238 5.07 3.23 24.37
CA ALA A 238 6.05 4.02 23.62
C ALA A 238 6.26 3.47 22.22
N VAL A 239 6.27 2.14 22.06
CA VAL A 239 6.33 1.51 20.75
C VAL A 239 5.11 1.89 19.93
N ASP A 240 3.93 1.84 20.56
CA ASP A 240 2.69 2.20 19.90
C ASP A 240 2.73 3.66 19.42
N THR A 241 3.27 4.55 20.22
CA THR A 241 3.36 5.97 19.87
C THR A 241 4.28 6.19 18.67
N VAL A 242 5.43 5.50 18.65
CA VAL A 242 6.34 5.58 17.50
C VAL A 242 5.63 5.11 16.24
N ALA A 243 4.91 3.99 16.34
CA ALA A 243 4.19 3.47 15.19
C ALA A 243 3.13 4.48 14.70
N ILE A 244 2.36 5.06 15.61
CA ILE A 244 1.33 6.04 15.27
C ILE A 244 1.95 7.21 14.49
N VAL A 245 3.05 7.75 15.01
CA VAL A 245 3.70 8.91 14.39
C VAL A 245 4.17 8.57 12.97
N PHE A 246 4.86 7.46 12.81
CA PHE A 246 5.43 7.14 11.50
C PHE A 246 4.39 6.61 10.51
N MET A 247 3.33 5.95 10.98
CA MET A 247 2.21 5.60 10.10
C MET A 247 1.53 6.88 9.58
N PHE A 248 1.32 7.85 10.45
CA PHE A 248 0.72 9.11 10.05
C PHE A 248 1.58 9.82 9.01
N ILE A 249 2.89 9.93 9.27
CA ILE A 249 3.81 10.59 8.36
C ILE A 249 3.88 9.89 7.02
N ALA A 250 3.96 8.55 7.02
CA ALA A 250 4.03 7.78 5.78
C ALA A 250 2.73 7.85 4.97
N GLY A 251 1.62 8.15 5.63
CA GLY A 251 0.33 8.33 4.95
C GLY A 251 0.14 9.71 4.35
N ILE A 252 1.08 10.62 4.51
CA ILE A 252 1.06 11.93 3.89
C ILE A 252 1.69 11.83 2.50
N ASN A 253 1.20 12.64 1.57
CA ASN A 253 1.73 12.71 0.22
C ASN A 253 3.24 12.98 0.27
N PHE A 254 4.03 12.09 -0.31
CA PHE A 254 5.49 12.26 -0.30
C PHE A 254 5.97 13.46 -1.11
N ALA A 255 5.15 13.98 -2.04
CA ALA A 255 5.48 15.24 -2.71
C ALA A 255 5.53 16.39 -1.71
N LEU A 256 4.67 16.37 -0.68
CA LEU A 256 4.75 17.36 0.39
C LEU A 256 6.03 17.23 1.18
N HIS A 257 6.45 16.00 1.49
CA HIS A 257 7.71 15.78 2.19
C HIS A 257 8.88 16.31 1.35
N PHE A 258 8.84 16.06 0.05
CA PHE A 258 9.87 16.53 -0.86
C PHE A 258 9.91 18.05 -0.89
N THR A 259 8.76 18.71 -1.00
CA THR A 259 8.68 20.16 -1.03
C THR A 259 9.18 20.78 0.28
N ALA A 260 8.76 20.20 1.41
CA ALA A 260 9.18 20.70 2.72
C ALA A 260 10.68 20.58 2.90
N TRP A 261 11.24 19.44 2.48
CA TRP A 261 12.67 19.22 2.57
C TRP A 261 13.46 20.15 1.65
N GLN A 262 12.99 20.31 0.40
CA GLN A 262 13.66 21.11 -0.59
C GLN A 262 13.66 22.59 -0.23
N ARG A 263 12.52 23.08 0.27
CA ARG A 263 12.38 24.49 0.62
C ARG A 263 12.70 24.79 2.08
N ARG A 264 13.01 23.74 2.85
CA ARG A 264 13.31 23.83 4.28
C ARG A 264 12.26 24.60 5.04
N ASN A 265 10.98 24.32 4.72
CA ASN A 265 9.85 25.06 5.26
C ASN A 265 8.68 24.10 5.41
N GLY A 266 8.13 24.03 6.62
CA GLY A 266 6.99 23.16 6.91
C GLY A 266 5.62 23.76 6.69
N ARG A 267 5.54 24.97 6.16
CA ARG A 267 4.25 25.65 5.94
C ARG A 267 3.38 24.91 4.93
N HIS A 268 3.98 24.20 3.98
CA HIS A 268 3.24 23.48 2.96
C HIS A 268 2.34 22.42 3.57
N TYR A 269 2.73 21.85 4.71
CA TYR A 269 1.88 20.86 5.37
C TYR A 269 0.59 21.51 5.88
N LEU A 270 0.68 22.70 6.44
CA LEU A 270 -0.47 23.36 7.01
C LEU A 270 -1.45 23.90 5.97
N LEU A 271 -0.96 24.07 4.74
CA LEU A 271 -1.78 24.64 3.67
C LEU A 271 -2.41 23.59 2.76
N ASP A 272 -2.00 22.33 2.87
CA ASP A 272 -2.46 21.29 1.96
C ASP A 272 -3.86 20.81 2.36
N PRO A 273 -4.88 20.94 1.47
CA PRO A 273 -6.23 20.55 1.83
C PRO A 273 -6.39 19.05 2.05
N GLU A 274 -5.66 18.21 1.33
CA GLU A 274 -5.75 16.77 1.53
C GLU A 274 -5.22 16.38 2.91
N LEU A 275 -4.09 16.93 3.31
CA LEU A 275 -3.51 16.64 4.63
C LEU A 275 -4.43 17.11 5.74
N LEU A 276 -5.05 18.28 5.59
CA LEU A 276 -5.98 18.77 6.60
C LEU A 276 -7.19 17.86 6.73
N PHE A 277 -7.71 17.38 5.61
CA PHE A 277 -8.84 16.44 5.62
C PHE A 277 -8.45 15.10 6.24
N TYR A 278 -7.28 14.60 5.86
CA TYR A 278 -6.71 13.37 6.41
C TYR A 278 -6.60 13.46 7.95
N SER A 279 -6.04 14.57 8.44
CA SER A 279 -5.90 14.78 9.87
C SER A 279 -7.27 14.87 10.55
N PHE A 280 -8.20 15.57 9.94
CA PHE A 280 -9.55 15.70 10.47
C PHE A 280 -10.24 14.34 10.61
N ILE A 281 -10.14 13.49 9.57
CA ILE A 281 -10.76 12.19 9.62
C ILE A 281 -10.12 11.31 10.71
N LEU A 282 -8.78 11.30 10.79
CA LEU A 282 -8.11 10.50 11.81
C LEU A 282 -8.49 10.95 13.22
N ILE A 283 -8.52 12.24 13.45
CA ILE A 283 -8.88 12.78 14.77
C ILE A 283 -10.33 12.45 15.09
N SER A 284 -11.25 12.66 14.15
CA SER A 284 -12.67 12.43 14.38
C SER A 284 -12.95 10.96 14.69
N VAL A 285 -12.39 10.06 13.88
CA VAL A 285 -12.61 8.63 14.08
C VAL A 285 -11.96 8.18 15.40
N SER A 286 -10.81 8.76 15.76
CA SER A 286 -10.16 8.43 17.04
C SER A 286 -11.04 8.87 18.21
N ILE A 287 -11.59 10.05 18.16
CA ILE A 287 -12.44 10.55 19.25
C ILE A 287 -13.68 9.66 19.42
N ILE A 288 -14.34 9.32 18.31
CA ILE A 288 -15.52 8.45 18.35
C ILE A 288 -15.13 7.09 18.94
N THR A 289 -14.02 6.53 18.48
CA THR A 289 -13.58 5.21 18.93
C THR A 289 -13.31 5.20 20.43
N VAL A 290 -12.58 6.20 20.92
CA VAL A 290 -12.24 6.28 22.34
C VAL A 290 -13.50 6.43 23.20
N ILE A 291 -14.43 7.28 22.76
CA ILE A 291 -15.68 7.48 23.49
C ILE A 291 -16.47 6.18 23.58
N VAL A 292 -16.63 5.48 22.46
CA VAL A 292 -17.39 4.22 22.45
C VAL A 292 -16.70 3.16 23.30
N LEU A 293 -15.37 3.04 23.19
CA LEU A 293 -14.63 2.05 23.98
C LEU A 293 -14.77 2.31 25.48
N HIS A 294 -14.66 3.59 25.86
CA HIS A 294 -14.72 3.92 27.29
C HIS A 294 -16.10 3.68 27.87
N PHE A 295 -17.14 4.16 27.17
CA PHE A 295 -18.50 4.05 27.71
C PHE A 295 -19.10 2.66 27.53
N SER A 296 -18.51 1.82 26.68
CA SER A 296 -18.91 0.39 26.60
C SER A 296 -18.18 -0.48 27.61
N GLY A 297 -17.22 0.08 28.33
CA GLY A 297 -16.50 -0.67 29.36
C GLY A 297 -15.52 -1.71 28.84
N VAL A 298 -15.03 -1.52 27.60
CA VAL A 298 -14.10 -2.49 27.02
C VAL A 298 -12.78 -2.51 27.79
N TYR A 299 -12.31 -1.32 28.18
CA TYR A 299 -11.07 -1.17 28.94
C TYR A 299 -11.37 -0.48 30.26
N ALA A 300 -10.57 -0.79 31.29
CA ALA A 300 -10.81 -0.30 32.63
C ALA A 300 -10.54 1.19 32.76
N SER A 301 -9.57 1.71 32.03
CA SER A 301 -9.18 3.12 32.18
C SER A 301 -9.36 3.89 30.88
N VAL A 302 -9.51 5.20 31.02
CA VAL A 302 -9.56 6.10 29.85
C VAL A 302 -8.22 6.03 29.11
N SER A 303 -7.12 5.96 29.85
CA SER A 303 -5.78 5.89 29.27
C SER A 303 -5.64 4.70 28.33
N GLU A 304 -6.12 3.51 28.75
CA GLU A 304 -6.04 2.32 27.92
C GLU A 304 -6.94 2.43 26.69
N SER A 305 -8.15 3.02 26.86
CA SER A 305 -9.05 3.26 25.72
C SER A 305 -8.40 4.18 24.69
N ILE A 306 -7.71 5.22 25.16
CA ILE A 306 -7.00 6.13 24.25
C ILE A 306 -5.87 5.41 23.53
N THR A 307 -5.03 4.68 24.28
CA THR A 307 -3.87 4.02 23.69
C THR A 307 -4.30 2.99 22.64
N LYS A 308 -5.23 2.11 22.99
CA LYS A 308 -5.68 1.07 22.09
C LYS A 308 -6.52 1.64 20.95
N GLY A 309 -7.39 2.60 21.28
CA GLY A 309 -8.29 3.17 20.29
C GLY A 309 -7.56 3.97 19.22
N VAL A 310 -6.70 4.88 19.64
CA VAL A 310 -5.97 5.72 18.69
C VAL A 310 -5.04 4.88 17.82
N PHE A 311 -4.36 3.90 18.44
CA PHE A 311 -3.47 3.05 17.66
C PHE A 311 -4.23 2.33 16.55
N GLN A 312 -5.35 1.68 16.89
CA GLN A 312 -6.09 0.93 15.88
C GLN A 312 -6.70 1.83 14.81
N VAL A 313 -7.16 3.03 15.21
CA VAL A 313 -7.69 3.97 14.22
C VAL A 313 -6.60 4.34 13.22
N VAL A 314 -5.43 4.74 13.71
CA VAL A 314 -4.36 5.16 12.78
C VAL A 314 -3.90 3.98 11.95
N SER A 315 -3.73 2.80 12.56
CA SER A 315 -3.26 1.62 11.82
C SER A 315 -4.23 1.23 10.71
N ILE A 316 -5.53 1.19 11.00
CA ILE A 316 -6.49 0.72 10.02
C ILE A 316 -6.80 1.82 9.00
N ALA A 317 -6.97 3.05 9.44
CA ALA A 317 -7.30 4.14 8.52
C ALA A 317 -6.19 4.44 7.53
N THR A 318 -4.92 4.33 7.96
CA THR A 318 -3.80 4.51 7.02
C THR A 318 -3.57 3.29 6.15
N THR A 319 -4.31 2.22 6.39
CA THR A 319 -4.17 0.91 5.74
C THR A 319 -2.88 0.17 6.09
N THR A 320 -2.31 0.47 7.26
CA THR A 320 -1.10 -0.24 7.70
C THR A 320 -1.41 -1.68 8.16
N GLY A 321 -2.35 -1.81 9.08
CA GLY A 321 -2.79 -3.15 9.51
C GLY A 321 -2.12 -3.73 10.74
N PHE A 322 -1.23 -3.00 11.41
CA PHE A 322 -0.71 -3.46 12.70
C PHE A 322 -1.83 -3.54 13.73
N THR A 323 -1.73 -4.48 14.67
CA THR A 323 -2.72 -4.60 15.73
C THR A 323 -2.06 -4.61 17.10
N THR A 324 -2.70 -3.95 18.04
CA THR A 324 -2.38 -4.06 19.47
C THR A 324 -3.59 -4.56 20.25
N ALA A 325 -4.72 -4.76 19.56
CA ALA A 325 -5.95 -5.26 20.15
C ALA A 325 -6.77 -5.95 19.07
N ASP A 326 -7.67 -6.83 19.49
CA ASP A 326 -8.58 -7.48 18.56
C ASP A 326 -9.76 -6.53 18.30
N PHE A 327 -9.57 -5.60 17.38
CA PHE A 327 -10.58 -4.62 17.07
C PHE A 327 -11.81 -5.23 16.40
N SER A 328 -11.70 -6.43 15.85
CA SER A 328 -12.85 -7.08 15.23
C SER A 328 -13.91 -7.44 16.25
N SER A 329 -13.54 -7.54 17.53
CA SER A 329 -14.49 -7.85 18.61
C SER A 329 -14.99 -6.61 19.33
N TRP A 330 -14.58 -5.42 18.92
CA TRP A 330 -15.01 -4.18 19.55
C TRP A 330 -16.52 -3.97 19.37
N PRO A 331 -17.17 -3.23 20.29
CA PRO A 331 -18.63 -3.15 20.31
C PRO A 331 -19.20 -2.26 19.22
N LEU A 332 -20.48 -2.50 18.94
CA LEU A 332 -21.31 -1.67 18.09
C LEU A 332 -20.72 -1.55 16.69
N PHE A 333 -20.62 -0.33 16.19
CA PHE A 333 -20.19 -0.09 14.80
C PHE A 333 -18.67 0.01 14.64
N LEU A 334 -17.90 -0.06 15.73
CA LEU A 334 -16.47 0.27 15.66
C LEU A 334 -15.70 -0.52 14.60
N PRO A 335 -15.81 -1.87 14.51
CA PRO A 335 -15.02 -2.57 13.47
C PRO A 335 -15.37 -2.11 12.06
N TYR A 336 -16.64 -1.80 11.82
CA TYR A 336 -17.08 -1.39 10.49
C TYR A 336 -16.67 0.05 10.18
N MET A 337 -16.72 0.92 11.19
CA MET A 337 -16.24 2.30 11.02
C MET A 337 -14.75 2.32 10.66
N LEU A 338 -13.97 1.45 11.32
CA LEU A 338 -12.54 1.36 11.01
C LEU A 338 -12.32 0.87 9.60
N LEU A 339 -13.10 -0.13 9.16
CA LEU A 339 -12.99 -0.62 7.80
C LEU A 339 -13.36 0.47 6.77
N TYR A 340 -14.40 1.24 7.06
CA TYR A 340 -14.76 2.38 6.20
C TYR A 340 -13.65 3.42 6.14
N ALA A 341 -12.99 3.66 7.28
CA ALA A 341 -11.85 4.58 7.28
C ALA A 341 -10.72 4.07 6.38
N ALA A 342 -10.51 2.76 6.35
CA ALA A 342 -9.51 2.17 5.47
C ALA A 342 -9.92 2.29 3.99
N ILE A 343 -11.21 2.20 3.70
CA ILE A 343 -11.71 2.42 2.33
C ILE A 343 -11.39 3.85 1.89
N ILE A 344 -11.58 4.82 2.77
CA ILE A 344 -11.18 6.20 2.49
C ILE A 344 -9.67 6.27 2.27
N GLY A 345 -8.91 5.66 3.18
CA GLY A 345 -7.49 5.47 3.02
C GLY A 345 -6.65 6.66 3.43
N ALA A 346 -5.40 6.64 2.96
CA ALA A 346 -4.44 7.69 3.24
C ALA A 346 -4.41 8.70 2.10
N CYS A 347 -3.43 9.61 2.12
CA CYS A 347 -3.30 10.61 1.07
C CYS A 347 -2.77 9.99 -0.22
N ALA A 348 -3.13 10.57 -1.34
CA ALA A 348 -2.53 10.21 -2.62
C ALA A 348 -1.04 10.52 -2.58
N GLY A 349 -0.24 9.71 -3.26
CA GLY A 349 1.20 9.92 -3.27
C GLY A 349 1.90 9.47 -2.00
N SER A 350 1.22 8.73 -1.15
CA SER A 350 1.81 8.12 0.05
C SER A 350 1.99 6.63 -0.17
N THR A 351 2.54 5.95 0.83
CA THR A 351 2.61 4.49 0.77
C THR A 351 1.29 3.83 1.16
N GLY A 352 0.33 4.59 1.69
CA GLY A 352 -0.96 4.05 2.10
C GLY A 352 -1.85 3.67 0.94
N GLY A 353 -2.85 2.86 1.24
CA GLY A 353 -3.84 2.40 0.26
C GLY A 353 -5.17 3.12 0.39
N GLY A 354 -6.23 2.42 0.02
CA GLY A 354 -7.57 2.96 0.04
C GLY A 354 -7.89 3.73 -1.23
N MET A 355 -9.06 4.35 -1.25
CA MET A 355 -9.47 5.17 -2.39
C MET A 355 -8.66 6.46 -2.48
N LYS A 356 -8.10 6.90 -1.41
CA LYS A 356 -7.30 8.09 -1.17
C LYS A 356 -8.14 9.28 -0.75
N MET A 357 -7.58 10.01 0.21
CA MET A 357 -8.29 11.15 0.79
C MET A 357 -8.72 12.18 -0.23
N ILE A 358 -7.85 12.48 -1.21
CA ILE A 358 -8.18 13.53 -2.18
C ILE A 358 -9.41 13.14 -3.02
N ARG A 359 -9.52 11.85 -3.37
CA ARG A 359 -10.69 11.41 -4.14
C ARG A 359 -11.97 11.52 -3.31
N ILE A 360 -11.90 11.12 -2.05
CA ILE A 360 -13.07 11.19 -1.16
C ILE A 360 -13.49 12.64 -0.97
N LEU A 361 -12.53 13.54 -0.78
CA LEU A 361 -12.82 14.95 -0.63
C LEU A 361 -13.53 15.51 -1.86
N LEU A 362 -13.05 15.14 -3.05
CA LEU A 362 -13.67 15.61 -4.29
C LEU A 362 -15.04 14.97 -4.53
N ILE A 363 -15.19 13.69 -4.18
CA ILE A 363 -16.48 13.02 -4.28
C ILE A 363 -17.50 13.73 -3.39
N PHE A 364 -17.10 14.07 -2.18
CA PHE A 364 -17.97 14.76 -1.23
C PHE A 364 -18.35 16.16 -1.77
N LYS A 365 -17.36 16.90 -2.27
CA LYS A 365 -17.62 18.25 -2.80
C LYS A 365 -18.56 18.22 -4.01
N GLN A 366 -18.36 17.24 -4.89
CA GLN A 366 -19.23 17.09 -6.06
C GLN A 366 -20.64 16.68 -5.65
N GLY A 367 -20.78 15.79 -4.68
CA GLY A 367 -22.08 15.40 -4.18
C GLY A 367 -22.83 16.59 -3.61
N PHE A 368 -22.12 17.42 -2.84
CA PHE A 368 -22.71 18.62 -2.28
C PHE A 368 -23.09 19.63 -3.37
N ARG A 369 -22.30 19.72 -4.39
CA ARG A 369 -22.60 20.59 -5.53
C ARG A 369 -23.89 20.20 -6.26
N UNK A 370 -24.02 18.96 -6.31
CA UNK A 370 -25.07 18.45 -6.86
C UNK A 370 -26.27 18.82 -6.23
N VAL A 371 -26.24 18.75 -4.93
CA VAL A 371 -27.39 19.15 -4.09
C VAL A 371 -27.68 20.64 -4.26
N GLN A 372 -26.63 21.44 -4.25
CA GLN A 372 -26.82 22.89 -4.45
C GLN A 372 -27.49 23.20 -5.78
N ARG A 373 -27.18 22.43 -6.83
CA ARG A 373 -27.78 22.67 -8.14
C ARG A 373 -29.24 22.32 -8.20
N LEU A 374 -29.74 21.51 -7.28
CA LEU A 374 -31.18 21.29 -7.21
C LEU A 374 -31.93 22.54 -6.78
N ILE A 375 -31.28 23.36 -5.99
CA ILE A 375 -31.87 24.63 -5.53
C ILE A 375 -31.64 25.74 -6.58
N HIS A 376 -30.45 25.77 -7.15
CA HIS A 376 -30.05 26.77 -8.13
C HIS A 376 -29.52 26.12 -9.40
N PRO A 377 -30.42 25.64 -10.28
CA PRO A 377 -29.98 24.82 -11.43
C PRO A 377 -29.04 25.53 -12.39
N LYS A 378 -29.10 26.84 -12.48
CA LYS A 378 -28.25 27.61 -13.41
C LYS A 378 -27.00 28.16 -12.77
N ALA A 379 -26.78 27.91 -11.49
CA ALA A 379 -25.63 28.45 -10.79
C ALA A 379 -24.34 27.81 -11.29
N ILE A 380 -23.31 28.61 -11.42
CA ILE A 380 -21.96 28.13 -11.72
C ILE A 380 -21.25 28.00 -10.39
N ILE A 381 -21.04 26.77 -9.97
CA ILE A 381 -20.47 26.47 -8.65
C ILE A 381 -19.12 25.75 -8.88
N PRO A 382 -18.01 26.47 -8.73
CA PRO A 382 -16.71 25.80 -8.90
C PRO A 382 -16.35 24.96 -7.70
N ILE A 383 -15.67 23.85 -7.93
CA ILE A 383 -15.08 23.04 -6.88
C ILE A 383 -13.65 23.49 -6.70
N LYS A 384 -13.27 23.81 -5.47
CA LYS A 384 -11.94 24.34 -5.16
C LYS A 384 -11.21 23.46 -4.17
N LEU A 385 -9.90 23.39 -4.35
CA LEU A 385 -8.98 22.78 -3.38
C LEU A 385 -7.90 23.80 -3.08
N GLY A 386 -7.84 24.24 -1.81
CA GLY A 386 -6.84 25.21 -1.40
C GLY A 386 -6.87 26.50 -2.20
N GLY A 387 -8.05 26.95 -2.61
CA GLY A 387 -8.21 28.16 -3.38
C GLY A 387 -8.08 27.99 -4.87
N ASN A 388 -7.67 26.85 -5.36
CA ASN A 388 -7.53 26.57 -6.80
C ASN A 388 -8.74 25.79 -7.30
N VAL A 389 -9.25 26.21 -8.47
CA VAL A 389 -10.41 25.56 -9.07
C VAL A 389 -9.97 24.23 -9.68
N VAL A 390 -10.73 23.18 -9.37
CA VAL A 390 -10.50 21.85 -9.93
C VAL A 390 -11.35 21.71 -11.20
N SER A 391 -10.74 21.26 -12.28
CA SER A 391 -11.44 21.12 -13.55
C SER A 391 -12.51 20.03 -13.47
N ASP A 392 -13.57 20.20 -14.28
CA ASP A 392 -14.63 19.21 -14.35
C ASP A 392 -14.12 17.87 -14.86
N ARG A 393 -13.08 17.87 -15.68
CA ARG A 393 -12.48 16.64 -16.18
C ARG A 393 -11.90 15.80 -15.03
N VAL A 394 -11.25 16.45 -14.06
CA VAL A 394 -10.72 15.76 -12.89
C VAL A 394 -11.87 15.21 -12.05
N ILE A 395 -12.92 15.99 -11.85
CA ILE A 395 -14.07 15.56 -11.07
C ILE A 395 -14.72 14.32 -11.72
N GLU A 396 -14.87 14.33 -13.03
CA GLU A 396 -15.43 13.17 -13.75
C GLU A 396 -14.56 11.94 -13.60
N SER A 397 -13.25 12.13 -13.64
CA SER A 397 -12.31 11.03 -13.48
C SER A 397 -12.45 10.40 -12.08
N VAL A 398 -12.60 11.22 -11.07
CA VAL A 398 -12.73 10.74 -9.69
C VAL A 398 -14.05 9.97 -9.51
N TRP A 399 -15.14 10.48 -10.06
CA TRP A 399 -16.43 9.80 -9.97
C TRP A 399 -16.43 8.51 -10.78
N GLY A 400 -15.75 8.50 -11.94
CA GLY A 400 -15.57 7.27 -12.70
C GLY A 400 -14.81 6.21 -11.90
N PHE A 401 -13.76 6.64 -11.20
CA PHE A 401 -12.99 5.76 -10.32
C PHE A 401 -13.91 5.16 -9.26
N PHE A 402 -14.70 6.00 -8.61
CA PHE A 402 -15.60 5.55 -7.56
C PHE A 402 -16.59 4.49 -8.08
N ALA A 403 -17.19 4.76 -9.23
CA ALA A 403 -18.16 3.83 -9.82
C ALA A 403 -17.52 2.47 -10.11
N VAL A 404 -16.35 2.48 -10.74
CA VAL A 404 -15.68 1.24 -11.11
C VAL A 404 -15.19 0.50 -9.85
N TYR A 405 -14.70 1.24 -8.86
CA TYR A 405 -14.28 0.65 -7.59
C TYR A 405 -15.44 -0.08 -6.92
N VAL A 406 -16.60 0.56 -6.84
CA VAL A 406 -17.77 -0.04 -6.20
C VAL A 406 -18.20 -1.30 -6.96
N MET A 407 -18.24 -1.24 -8.29
CA MET A 407 -18.62 -2.40 -9.09
C MET A 407 -17.65 -3.55 -8.92
N ALA A 408 -16.35 -3.26 -8.92
CA ALA A 408 -15.34 -4.30 -8.72
C ALA A 408 -15.45 -4.91 -7.33
N PHE A 409 -15.68 -4.08 -6.33
CA PHE A 409 -15.87 -4.55 -4.95
C PHE A 409 -17.07 -5.51 -4.89
N MET A 410 -18.18 -5.13 -5.49
CA MET A 410 -19.38 -5.95 -5.45
C MET A 410 -19.20 -7.28 -6.19
N VAL A 411 -18.55 -7.26 -7.35
CA VAL A 411 -18.27 -8.49 -8.10
C VAL A 411 -17.39 -9.42 -7.29
N MET A 412 -16.32 -8.90 -6.69
CA MET A 412 -15.42 -9.74 -5.90
C MET A 412 -16.10 -10.26 -4.64
N LEU A 413 -16.95 -9.45 -4.02
CA LEU A 413 -17.72 -9.90 -2.85
C LEU A 413 -18.61 -11.09 -3.23
N LEU A 414 -19.33 -10.99 -4.35
CA LEU A 414 -20.17 -12.10 -4.80
C LEU A 414 -19.34 -13.34 -5.11
N ALA A 415 -18.17 -13.14 -5.72
CA ALA A 415 -17.29 -14.27 -6.03
C ALA A 415 -16.80 -14.96 -4.76
N LEU A 416 -16.47 -14.20 -3.71
CA LEU A 416 -16.06 -14.79 -2.44
C LEU A 416 -17.22 -15.51 -1.76
N LEU A 417 -18.41 -14.93 -1.80
CA LEU A 417 -19.59 -15.59 -1.25
C LEU A 417 -19.86 -16.91 -1.97
N ALA A 418 -19.58 -16.94 -3.28
CA ALA A 418 -19.75 -18.18 -4.06
C ALA A 418 -18.80 -19.29 -3.62
N THR A 419 -17.69 -18.95 -2.97
CA THR A 419 -16.78 -19.97 -2.44
C THR A 419 -17.22 -20.51 -1.08
N GLY A 420 -18.31 -19.99 -0.53
CA GLY A 420 -18.88 -20.49 0.73
C GLY A 420 -18.58 -19.67 1.97
N LEU A 421 -17.94 -18.52 1.82
CA LEU A 421 -17.62 -17.65 2.97
C LEU A 421 -18.87 -16.92 3.46
N ASP A 422 -18.91 -16.64 4.75
CA ASP A 422 -19.99 -15.80 5.31
C ASP A 422 -19.79 -14.35 4.89
N ILE A 423 -20.88 -13.56 4.98
CA ILE A 423 -20.89 -12.21 4.44
C ILE A 423 -19.85 -11.28 5.11
N ILE A 424 -19.68 -11.37 6.41
CA ILE A 424 -18.76 -10.49 7.10
C ILE A 424 -17.31 -10.85 6.72
N THR A 425 -16.99 -12.14 6.68
CA THR A 425 -15.65 -12.56 6.24
C THR A 425 -15.39 -12.13 4.81
N ALA A 426 -16.34 -12.37 3.90
CA ALA A 426 -16.15 -12.03 2.48
C ALA A 426 -16.05 -10.52 2.27
N PHE A 427 -16.94 -9.75 2.89
CA PHE A 427 -16.96 -8.30 2.76
C PHE A 427 -15.65 -7.68 3.27
N SER A 428 -15.25 -8.10 4.48
CA SER A 428 -14.05 -7.52 5.08
C SER A 428 -12.77 -7.99 4.38
N ALA A 429 -12.77 -9.22 3.82
CA ALA A 429 -11.60 -9.69 3.07
C ALA A 429 -11.42 -8.88 1.79
N VAL A 430 -12.51 -8.63 1.05
CA VAL A 430 -12.42 -7.79 -0.15
C VAL A 430 -11.98 -6.38 0.25
N GLY A 431 -12.59 -5.82 1.29
CA GLY A 431 -12.24 -4.49 1.76
C GLY A 431 -10.78 -4.39 2.17
N ALA A 432 -10.30 -5.39 2.89
CA ALA A 432 -8.90 -5.40 3.35
C ALA A 432 -7.91 -5.55 2.20
N CYS A 433 -8.26 -6.35 1.19
CA CYS A 433 -7.32 -6.62 0.11
C CYS A 433 -7.34 -5.56 -0.98
N ILE A 434 -8.53 -5.06 -1.38
CA ILE A 434 -8.58 -4.03 -2.42
C ILE A 434 -8.01 -2.70 -1.90
N ASN A 435 -8.05 -2.47 -0.60
CA ASN A 435 -7.49 -1.26 -0.01
C ASN A 435 -6.07 -1.47 0.50
N ASN A 436 -5.53 -2.67 0.31
CA ASN A 436 -4.16 -3.01 0.72
C ASN A 436 -3.96 -2.77 2.22
N LEU A 437 -4.94 -3.20 3.00
CA LEU A 437 -4.95 -3.02 4.46
C LEU A 437 -4.43 -4.24 5.22
N GLY A 438 -4.84 -5.45 4.82
CA GLY A 438 -4.42 -6.71 5.43
C GLY A 438 -5.48 -7.36 6.30
N PRO A 439 -5.58 -7.01 7.58
CA PRO A 439 -6.54 -7.70 8.45
C PRO A 439 -7.97 -7.36 8.13
N GLY A 440 -8.83 -8.38 8.17
CA GLY A 440 -10.26 -8.19 7.98
C GLY A 440 -11.00 -8.46 9.28
N LEU A 441 -12.24 -8.94 9.15
CA LEU A 441 -13.11 -9.23 10.28
C LEU A 441 -13.52 -10.69 10.23
N ALA A 442 -14.09 -11.18 11.32
CA ALA A 442 -14.58 -12.56 11.43
C ALA A 442 -13.50 -13.56 11.03
N GLY A 443 -13.73 -14.36 9.99
CA GLY A 443 -12.80 -15.41 9.60
C GLY A 443 -11.45 -14.95 9.14
N VAL A 444 -11.30 -13.69 8.74
CA VAL A 444 -10.01 -13.17 8.28
C VAL A 444 -9.43 -12.10 9.23
N ALA A 445 -9.87 -12.12 10.47
CA ALA A 445 -9.32 -11.18 11.45
C ALA A 445 -7.84 -11.44 11.75
N GLU A 446 -7.43 -12.71 11.80
CA GLU A 446 -6.05 -13.07 12.15
C GLU A 446 -5.26 -13.63 10.98
N THR A 447 -5.86 -14.49 10.18
CA THR A 447 -5.16 -15.17 9.10
C THR A 447 -6.10 -15.47 7.95
N TYR A 448 -5.54 -15.56 6.75
CA TYR A 448 -6.26 -15.98 5.54
C TYR A 448 -5.95 -17.43 5.19
N GLY A 449 -5.15 -18.12 6.00
CA GLY A 449 -4.63 -19.44 5.65
C GLY A 449 -5.68 -20.51 5.43
N HIS A 450 -6.83 -20.40 6.10
CA HIS A 450 -7.89 -21.41 6.04
C HIS A 450 -8.87 -21.20 4.89
N LEU A 451 -8.74 -20.12 4.14
CA LEU A 451 -9.67 -19.82 3.06
C LEU A 451 -9.52 -20.81 1.91
N PRO A 452 -10.60 -21.02 1.12
CA PRO A 452 -10.47 -21.84 -0.09
C PRO A 452 -9.46 -21.28 -1.07
N VAL A 453 -8.86 -22.16 -1.88
CA VAL A 453 -7.84 -21.76 -2.86
C VAL A 453 -8.41 -20.70 -3.81
N THR A 454 -9.62 -20.89 -4.31
CA THR A 454 -10.25 -19.92 -5.22
C THR A 454 -10.37 -18.55 -4.57
N ALA A 455 -10.80 -18.52 -3.29
CA ALA A 455 -10.92 -17.24 -2.57
C ALA A 455 -9.57 -16.54 -2.47
N LYS A 456 -8.50 -17.28 -2.22
CA LYS A 456 -7.17 -16.69 -2.12
C LYS A 456 -6.75 -16.05 -3.43
N TRP A 457 -7.03 -16.68 -4.56
CA TRP A 457 -6.67 -16.11 -5.86
C TRP A 457 -7.49 -14.87 -6.18
N ILE A 458 -8.78 -14.86 -5.81
CA ILE A 458 -9.61 -13.67 -5.98
C ILE A 458 -9.01 -12.51 -5.17
N LEU A 459 -8.57 -12.80 -3.94
CA LEU A 459 -7.98 -11.76 -3.09
C LEU A 459 -6.62 -11.30 -3.60
N CYS A 460 -5.85 -12.20 -4.24
CA CYS A 460 -4.61 -11.79 -4.91
C CYS A 460 -4.91 -10.76 -6.00
N PHE A 461 -5.97 -11.01 -6.77
CA PHE A 461 -6.39 -10.06 -7.80
C PHE A 461 -6.83 -8.73 -7.16
N ALA A 462 -7.55 -8.80 -6.04
CA ALA A 462 -7.96 -7.59 -5.33
C ALA A 462 -6.77 -6.76 -4.88
N MET A 463 -5.72 -7.42 -4.37
CA MET A 463 -4.51 -6.71 -3.94
C MET A 463 -3.83 -5.99 -5.10
N LEU A 464 -3.76 -6.65 -6.27
CA LEU A 464 -3.20 -6.03 -7.47
C LEU A 464 -4.07 -4.87 -7.95
N LEU A 465 -5.38 -5.08 -7.95
CA LEU A 465 -6.32 -4.07 -8.40
C LEU A 465 -6.18 -2.80 -7.57
N GLY A 466 -6.05 -2.96 -6.26
CA GLY A 466 -5.87 -1.82 -5.37
C GLY A 466 -4.59 -1.06 -5.63
N ARG A 467 -3.48 -1.78 -5.78
CA ARG A 467 -2.19 -1.13 -6.01
C ARG A 467 -2.10 -0.48 -7.38
N LEU A 468 -2.81 -1.02 -8.36
CA LEU A 468 -2.83 -0.47 -9.71
C LEU A 468 -3.90 0.60 -9.89
N GLU A 469 -4.44 1.11 -8.80
CA GLU A 469 -5.44 2.18 -8.82
C GLU A 469 -6.65 1.81 -9.66
N VAL A 470 -6.99 0.54 -9.67
CA VAL A 470 -8.16 -0.03 -10.34
C VAL A 470 -8.11 0.16 -11.86
N PHE A 471 -8.02 1.40 -12.34
CA PHE A 471 -8.06 1.70 -13.78
C PHE A 471 -6.88 1.12 -14.54
N THR A 472 -5.68 1.14 -13.93
CA THR A 472 -4.48 0.67 -14.62
C THR A 472 -4.60 -0.81 -14.98
N LEU A 473 -5.15 -1.61 -14.09
CA LEU A 473 -5.32 -3.03 -14.36
C LEU A 473 -6.50 -3.27 -15.29
N LEU A 474 -7.64 -2.63 -15.03
CA LEU A 474 -8.85 -2.92 -15.78
C LEU A 474 -8.76 -2.48 -17.25
N VAL A 475 -7.99 -1.42 -17.53
CA VAL A 475 -7.84 -0.98 -18.91
C VAL A 475 -7.19 -2.05 -19.78
N LEU A 476 -6.34 -2.88 -19.20
CA LEU A 476 -5.67 -3.95 -19.93
C LEU A 476 -6.63 -5.07 -20.37
N PHE A 477 -7.80 -5.15 -19.74
CA PHE A 477 -8.80 -6.15 -20.11
C PHE A 477 -9.76 -5.65 -21.17
N THR A 478 -9.62 -4.40 -21.64
CA THR A 478 -10.50 -3.87 -22.69
C THR A 478 -9.88 -4.11 -24.06
N PRO A 479 -10.69 -4.53 -25.05
CA PRO A 479 -10.15 -4.71 -26.40
C PRO A 479 -9.60 -3.43 -27.01
N MET A 480 -10.16 -2.28 -26.64
CA MET A 480 -9.70 -1.00 -27.19
C MET A 480 -8.25 -0.71 -26.87
N PHE A 481 -7.77 -1.16 -25.72
CA PHE A 481 -6.38 -0.92 -25.31
C PHE A 481 -5.42 -1.56 -26.31
N TRP A 482 -5.77 -2.76 -26.82
CA TRP A 482 -4.89 -3.56 -27.64
C TRP A 482 -4.98 -3.22 -29.14
N ARG A 483 -5.94 -2.41 -29.50
CA ARG A 483 -6.07 -1.97 -30.90
C ARG A 483 -4.97 -0.96 -31.27
N ARG A 484 -4.51 -0.99 -32.53
CA ARG A 484 -3.49 -0.07 -33.03
C ARG A 484 -4.12 1.24 -33.46
#